data_544c15e83db363104441cb446dc4a0b3
#
_entry.id   544c15e83db363104441cb446dc4a0b3
#
_cell.length_a   1.000
_cell.length_b   1.000
_cell.length_c   1.000
_cell.angle_alpha   90.00
_cell.angle_beta   90.00
_cell.angle_gamma   90.00
#
_symmetry.space_group_name_H-M   'P 1'
#
loop_
_entity.id
_entity.type
_entity.pdbx_description
1 polymer ?
#
loop_
_entity_poly.entity_id
_entity_poly.type
_entity_poly.pdbx_seq_one_letter_code
_entity_poly.pdbx_strand_id
1 'polypeptide(L)'
;MYCSVLSATVSGMEMIPVQVEADVSDGMPQFTMVGYVSAQVKEAQDRVRTALKNMGISLPPKRITINLSPADVRKEGSRFDLPIAAGVLMTLGRIPPGSLRKTMVLGELGLDGHVQEISGVFPAAAKARELGCTTLLVPAGNAAEGGLVGGLHVVGIQNLQELLNYCCEGKMPSLPSIENQKKEDGKEPDFSEVQGQTAARRAALIAAAGFHNLLMLGPPGSGKSMIARRIPTIMPPMSEEEQMEVTRIYSIAGMLAKGEGVRRERPFRAPHHLSLIHI
;
A
#
# COMPACT_ATOMS: atom_id res chain seq x y z
N MET A 1 28.25 -5.59 -12.44
CA MET A 1 27.89 -4.15 -12.28
C MET A 1 26.87 -4.06 -11.19
N TYR A 2 27.09 -3.19 -10.18
CA TYR A 2 26.23 -3.04 -8.99
C TYR A 2 25.28 -1.83 -9.12
N CYS A 3 24.05 -2.00 -8.72
CA CYS A 3 23.04 -0.93 -8.61
C CYS A 3 22.19 -1.12 -7.37
N SER A 4 21.64 -0.04 -6.84
CA SER A 4 20.73 -0.06 -5.69
C SER A 4 19.48 0.77 -5.97
N VAL A 5 18.33 0.26 -5.59
CA VAL A 5 17.02 0.89 -5.69
C VAL A 5 16.37 0.90 -4.31
N LEU A 6 15.87 2.05 -3.87
CA LEU A 6 15.16 2.17 -2.61
C LEU A 6 13.73 1.66 -2.74
N SER A 7 13.33 0.81 -1.81
CA SER A 7 11.97 0.27 -1.65
C SER A 7 11.59 0.29 -0.17
N ALA A 8 10.48 -0.33 0.20
CA ALA A 8 10.06 -0.46 1.59
C ALA A 8 9.22 -1.72 1.83
N THR A 9 9.21 -2.21 3.07
CA THR A 9 8.36 -3.30 3.54
C THR A 9 7.52 -2.88 4.73
N VAL A 10 6.37 -3.50 4.90
CA VAL A 10 5.53 -3.34 6.09
C VAL A 10 6.04 -4.26 7.19
N SER A 11 6.16 -3.74 8.41
CA SER A 11 6.43 -4.52 9.62
C SER A 11 5.49 -4.05 10.72
N GLY A 12 4.44 -4.81 10.98
CA GLY A 12 3.34 -4.36 11.83
C GLY A 12 2.65 -3.12 11.24
N MET A 13 2.70 -2.01 11.94
CA MET A 13 2.15 -0.71 11.50
C MET A 13 3.20 0.24 10.91
N GLU A 14 4.46 -0.19 10.85
CA GLU A 14 5.56 0.63 10.38
C GLU A 14 5.98 0.28 8.96
N MET A 15 6.49 1.28 8.26
CA MET A 15 7.12 1.10 6.95
C MET A 15 8.63 1.19 7.10
N ILE A 16 9.31 0.08 6.83
CA ILE A 16 10.77 -0.04 6.94
C ILE A 16 11.39 0.08 5.55
N PRO A 17 12.37 0.98 5.37
CA PRO A 17 13.07 1.10 4.09
C PRO A 17 13.88 -0.15 3.79
N VAL A 18 13.90 -0.54 2.51
CA VAL A 18 14.64 -1.70 2.00
C VAL A 18 15.47 -1.25 0.81
N GLN A 19 16.77 -1.50 0.85
CA GLN A 19 17.64 -1.35 -0.31
C GLN A 19 17.60 -2.63 -1.13
N VAL A 20 17.16 -2.51 -2.37
CA VAL A 20 17.17 -3.59 -3.35
C VAL A 20 18.45 -3.43 -4.16
N GLU A 21 19.43 -4.24 -3.85
CA GLU A 21 20.75 -4.23 -4.48
C GLU A 21 20.81 -5.32 -5.54
N ALA A 22 21.20 -4.94 -6.75
CA ALA A 22 21.33 -5.86 -7.88
C ALA A 22 22.77 -5.88 -8.37
N ASP A 23 23.32 -7.07 -8.56
CA ASP A 23 24.62 -7.28 -9.18
C ASP A 23 24.55 -8.33 -10.28
N VAL A 24 25.19 -8.02 -11.42
CA VAL A 24 25.40 -8.96 -12.52
C VAL A 24 26.90 -9.17 -12.70
N SER A 25 27.35 -10.39 -12.44
CA SER A 25 28.75 -10.81 -12.47
C SER A 25 28.95 -12.03 -13.35
N ASP A 26 30.19 -12.26 -13.78
CA ASP A 26 30.55 -13.46 -14.53
C ASP A 26 30.46 -14.71 -13.64
N GLY A 27 29.99 -15.82 -14.18
CA GLY A 27 29.80 -17.07 -13.47
C GLY A 27 28.71 -17.94 -14.06
N MET A 28 28.40 -19.06 -13.41
CA MET A 28 27.29 -19.91 -13.84
C MET A 28 25.98 -19.12 -13.86
N PRO A 29 25.17 -19.24 -14.95
CA PRO A 29 23.89 -18.57 -15.06
C PRO A 29 22.97 -18.96 -13.90
N GLN A 30 22.75 -18.02 -13.00
CA GLN A 30 21.90 -18.21 -11.83
C GLN A 30 21.27 -16.89 -11.42
N PHE A 31 20.01 -16.93 -11.01
CA PHE A 31 19.34 -15.81 -10.35
C PHE A 31 19.18 -16.15 -8.87
N THR A 32 19.83 -15.39 -8.00
CA THR A 32 19.88 -15.66 -6.55
C THR A 32 19.33 -14.47 -5.77
N MET A 33 18.46 -14.78 -4.78
CA MET A 33 17.95 -13.79 -3.84
C MET A 33 18.59 -14.00 -2.47
N VAL A 34 19.10 -12.91 -1.87
CA VAL A 34 19.76 -12.86 -0.57
C VAL A 34 18.98 -11.94 0.38
N GLY A 35 18.99 -12.26 1.66
CA GLY A 35 18.28 -11.52 2.71
C GLY A 35 17.24 -12.37 3.42
N TYR A 36 16.59 -11.81 4.45
CA TYR A 36 15.49 -12.48 5.15
C TYR A 36 14.18 -12.27 4.41
N VAL A 37 13.91 -13.15 3.43
CA VAL A 37 12.80 -13.02 2.47
C VAL A 37 11.79 -14.16 2.65
N SER A 38 10.49 -13.85 2.53
CA SER A 38 9.43 -14.85 2.48
C SER A 38 9.46 -15.66 1.18
N ALA A 39 8.68 -16.75 1.10
CA ALA A 39 8.54 -17.53 -0.12
C ALA A 39 8.00 -16.66 -1.28
N GLN A 40 7.01 -15.79 -1.02
CA GLN A 40 6.44 -14.87 -2.01
C GLN A 40 7.49 -13.93 -2.62
N VAL A 41 8.42 -13.43 -1.80
CA VAL A 41 9.52 -12.57 -2.29
C VAL A 41 10.53 -13.38 -3.11
N LYS A 42 10.78 -14.65 -2.76
CA LYS A 42 11.67 -15.53 -3.56
C LYS A 42 11.09 -15.79 -4.95
N GLU A 43 9.79 -15.91 -5.08
CA GLU A 43 9.09 -16.09 -6.36
C GLU A 43 9.22 -14.87 -7.29
N ALA A 44 9.58 -13.70 -6.75
CA ALA A 44 9.85 -12.50 -7.55
C ALA A 44 10.91 -12.75 -8.64
N GLN A 45 11.89 -13.63 -8.40
CA GLN A 45 12.91 -14.00 -9.41
C GLN A 45 12.26 -14.54 -10.69
N ASP A 46 11.26 -15.41 -10.55
CA ASP A 46 10.59 -16.04 -11.69
C ASP A 46 9.64 -15.08 -12.39
N ARG A 47 8.90 -14.25 -11.62
CA ARG A 47 8.04 -13.21 -12.17
C ARG A 47 8.85 -12.18 -12.93
N VAL A 48 9.88 -11.62 -12.36
CA VAL A 48 10.76 -10.63 -13.00
C VAL A 48 11.44 -11.20 -14.25
N ARG A 49 11.99 -12.41 -14.15
CA ARG A 49 12.63 -13.09 -15.29
C ARG A 49 11.68 -13.26 -16.45
N THR A 50 10.47 -13.73 -16.17
CA THR A 50 9.43 -13.98 -17.18
C THR A 50 8.92 -12.68 -17.78
N ALA A 51 8.64 -11.67 -16.95
CA ALA A 51 8.20 -10.35 -17.41
C ALA A 51 9.22 -9.69 -18.35
N LEU A 52 10.50 -9.70 -17.97
CA LEU A 52 11.58 -9.17 -18.82
C LEU A 52 11.68 -9.93 -20.15
N LYS A 53 11.61 -11.27 -20.12
CA LYS A 53 11.63 -12.10 -21.32
C LYS A 53 10.46 -11.78 -22.27
N ASN A 54 9.26 -11.63 -21.71
CA ASN A 54 8.05 -11.32 -22.51
C ASN A 54 8.10 -9.91 -23.12
N MET A 55 8.87 -9.01 -22.54
CA MET A 55 9.20 -7.70 -23.13
C MET A 55 10.35 -7.75 -24.16
N GLY A 56 10.87 -8.92 -24.51
CA GLY A 56 11.98 -9.07 -25.44
C GLY A 56 13.36 -8.77 -24.83
N ILE A 57 13.44 -8.61 -23.50
CA ILE A 57 14.70 -8.39 -22.78
C ILE A 57 15.23 -9.73 -22.28
N SER A 58 16.20 -10.28 -22.99
CA SER A 58 16.88 -11.51 -22.56
C SER A 58 17.90 -11.21 -21.47
N LEU A 59 17.83 -11.94 -20.36
CA LEU A 59 18.87 -11.90 -19.34
C LEU A 59 20.15 -12.58 -19.87
N PRO A 60 21.33 -11.99 -19.65
CA PRO A 60 22.58 -12.60 -20.06
C PRO A 60 22.83 -13.90 -19.29
N PRO A 61 23.60 -14.86 -19.86
CA PRO A 61 23.99 -16.09 -19.19
C PRO A 61 25.07 -15.82 -18.13
N LYS A 62 24.73 -14.98 -17.14
CA LYS A 62 25.58 -14.53 -16.05
C LYS A 62 24.90 -14.80 -14.72
N ARG A 63 25.68 -14.64 -13.63
CA ARG A 63 25.15 -14.70 -12.28
C ARG A 63 24.48 -13.37 -11.94
N ILE A 64 23.19 -13.41 -11.60
CA ILE A 64 22.41 -12.27 -11.10
C ILE A 64 22.16 -12.49 -9.62
N THR A 65 22.59 -11.55 -8.80
CA THR A 65 22.37 -11.59 -7.35
C THR A 65 21.54 -10.37 -6.94
N ILE A 66 20.46 -10.63 -6.25
CA ILE A 66 19.61 -9.58 -5.63
C ILE A 66 19.75 -9.71 -4.12
N ASN A 67 20.17 -8.64 -3.46
CA ASN A 67 20.20 -8.56 -2.00
C ASN A 67 19.14 -7.54 -1.51
N LEU A 68 18.34 -7.94 -0.52
CA LEU A 68 17.33 -7.11 0.13
C LEU A 68 17.78 -6.72 1.54
N SER A 69 18.41 -5.58 1.69
CA SER A 69 18.95 -5.05 2.93
C SER A 69 17.93 -4.15 3.67
N PRO A 70 17.87 -4.17 5.01
CA PRO A 70 18.71 -4.91 5.96
C PRO A 70 18.27 -6.38 6.12
N ALA A 71 19.21 -7.25 6.53
CA ALA A 71 18.99 -8.70 6.60
C ALA A 71 18.17 -9.15 7.82
N ASP A 72 18.07 -8.36 8.85
CA ASP A 72 17.34 -8.61 10.10
C ASP A 72 15.83 -8.40 9.98
N VAL A 73 15.38 -7.64 9.00
CA VAL A 73 13.98 -7.38 8.74
C VAL A 73 13.42 -8.39 7.74
N ARG A 74 12.31 -9.05 8.08
CA ARG A 74 11.61 -9.96 7.16
C ARG A 74 10.90 -9.17 6.07
N LYS A 75 11.15 -9.53 4.81
CA LYS A 75 10.49 -8.95 3.64
C LYS A 75 9.34 -9.86 3.23
N GLU A 76 8.16 -9.27 3.10
CA GLU A 76 6.93 -9.98 2.73
C GLU A 76 6.21 -9.30 1.57
N GLY A 77 5.41 -10.11 0.86
CA GLY A 77 4.59 -9.64 -0.27
C GLY A 77 5.37 -9.48 -1.57
N SER A 78 4.65 -9.13 -2.61
CA SER A 78 5.14 -9.06 -4.01
C SER A 78 5.61 -7.65 -4.43
N ARG A 79 5.56 -6.68 -3.52
CA ARG A 79 5.89 -5.26 -3.78
C ARG A 79 7.32 -5.00 -4.26
N PHE A 80 8.19 -6.00 -4.17
CA PHE A 80 9.59 -5.89 -4.56
C PHE A 80 9.86 -6.21 -6.02
N ASP A 81 8.89 -6.72 -6.77
CA ASP A 81 9.09 -7.15 -8.15
C ASP A 81 9.55 -5.98 -9.03
N LEU A 82 8.86 -4.86 -8.97
CA LEU A 82 9.20 -3.66 -9.76
C LEU A 82 10.59 -3.09 -9.40
N PRO A 83 10.97 -2.88 -8.12
CA PRO A 83 12.30 -2.43 -7.78
C PRO A 83 13.41 -3.45 -8.11
N ILE A 84 13.14 -4.77 -8.04
CA ILE A 84 14.08 -5.80 -8.49
C ILE A 84 14.27 -5.69 -10.00
N ALA A 85 13.18 -5.59 -10.78
CA ALA A 85 13.26 -5.43 -12.22
C ALA A 85 14.03 -4.16 -12.61
N ALA A 86 13.77 -3.04 -11.93
CA ALA A 86 14.49 -1.78 -12.13
C ALA A 86 15.99 -1.94 -11.86
N GLY A 87 16.37 -2.59 -10.74
CA GLY A 87 17.76 -2.88 -10.39
C GLY A 87 18.46 -3.76 -11.43
N VAL A 88 17.79 -4.81 -11.91
CA VAL A 88 18.30 -5.67 -12.98
C VAL A 88 18.48 -4.87 -14.28
N LEU A 89 17.49 -4.08 -14.69
CA LEU A 89 17.57 -3.24 -15.88
C LEU A 89 18.70 -2.20 -15.81
N MET A 90 18.95 -1.62 -14.63
CA MET A 90 20.09 -0.73 -14.39
C MET A 90 21.43 -1.45 -14.55
N THR A 91 21.56 -2.66 -13.99
CA THR A 91 22.80 -3.46 -14.12
C THR A 91 23.06 -3.91 -15.56
N LEU A 92 22.02 -4.07 -16.36
CA LEU A 92 22.11 -4.38 -17.79
C LEU A 92 22.31 -3.14 -18.67
N GLY A 93 22.41 -1.93 -18.09
CA GLY A 93 22.57 -0.68 -18.81
C GLY A 93 21.34 -0.25 -19.61
N ARG A 94 20.17 -0.82 -19.33
CA ARG A 94 18.90 -0.46 -19.96
C ARG A 94 18.25 0.77 -19.31
N ILE A 95 18.54 0.99 -18.03
CA ILE A 95 18.18 2.19 -17.27
C ILE A 95 19.47 2.90 -16.90
N PRO A 96 19.58 4.22 -17.12
CA PRO A 96 20.77 4.97 -16.78
C PRO A 96 21.07 4.94 -15.27
N PRO A 97 22.34 4.81 -14.86
CA PRO A 97 22.71 4.91 -13.45
C PRO A 97 22.28 6.25 -12.86
N GLY A 98 21.63 6.21 -11.71
CA GLY A 98 21.21 7.42 -10.99
C GLY A 98 19.85 8.00 -11.39
N SER A 99 19.16 7.46 -12.41
CA SER A 99 17.82 7.92 -12.79
C SER A 99 16.77 7.71 -11.67
N LEU A 100 17.02 6.76 -10.77
CA LEU A 100 16.18 6.49 -9.59
C LEU A 100 16.75 7.05 -8.29
N ARG A 101 17.64 8.04 -8.38
CA ARG A 101 18.19 8.72 -7.20
C ARG A 101 17.07 9.49 -6.48
N LYS A 102 17.01 9.38 -5.15
CA LYS A 102 15.93 9.95 -4.32
C LYS A 102 14.52 9.50 -4.75
N THR A 103 14.42 8.30 -5.30
CA THR A 103 13.16 7.70 -5.71
C THR A 103 12.94 6.42 -4.92
N MET A 104 11.76 6.28 -4.32
CA MET A 104 11.31 5.00 -3.76
C MET A 104 10.45 4.29 -4.81
N VAL A 105 10.68 3.00 -4.99
CA VAL A 105 10.00 2.18 -6.01
C VAL A 105 9.29 1.02 -5.35
N LEU A 106 8.02 0.82 -5.69
CA LEU A 106 7.17 -0.26 -5.19
C LEU A 106 6.25 -0.76 -6.29
N GLY A 107 6.01 -2.06 -6.35
CA GLY A 107 5.04 -2.64 -7.28
C GLY A 107 5.24 -4.13 -7.47
N GLU A 108 4.17 -4.83 -7.74
CA GLU A 108 4.15 -6.23 -8.13
C GLU A 108 4.15 -6.34 -9.66
N LEU A 109 4.75 -7.39 -10.21
CA LEU A 109 4.77 -7.64 -11.66
C LEU A 109 3.94 -8.85 -12.03
N GLY A 110 3.05 -8.67 -13.00
CA GLY A 110 2.51 -9.77 -13.79
C GLY A 110 3.56 -10.36 -14.73
N LEU A 111 3.37 -11.60 -15.15
CA LEU A 111 4.26 -12.29 -16.08
C LEU A 111 4.34 -11.62 -17.48
N ASP A 112 3.33 -10.83 -17.81
CA ASP A 112 3.22 -10.03 -19.03
C ASP A 112 3.93 -8.67 -18.94
N GLY A 113 4.50 -8.32 -17.77
CA GLY A 113 5.16 -7.05 -17.51
C GLY A 113 4.25 -5.92 -17.07
N HIS A 114 2.94 -6.18 -16.85
CA HIS A 114 2.05 -5.23 -16.20
C HIS A 114 2.39 -5.09 -14.72
N VAL A 115 2.26 -3.86 -14.21
CA VAL A 115 2.48 -3.52 -12.79
C VAL A 115 1.15 -3.60 -12.06
N GLN A 116 1.06 -4.55 -11.12
CA GLN A 116 -0.13 -4.81 -10.31
C GLN A 116 -0.16 -3.93 -9.07
N GLU A 117 -1.36 -3.60 -8.63
CA GLU A 117 -1.62 -2.83 -7.42
C GLU A 117 -1.14 -3.55 -6.16
N ILE A 118 -0.70 -2.78 -5.18
CA ILE A 118 -0.21 -3.26 -3.90
C ILE A 118 -0.90 -2.53 -2.73
N SER A 119 -0.90 -3.13 -1.56
CA SER A 119 -1.35 -2.47 -0.32
C SER A 119 -0.24 -1.64 0.31
N GLY A 120 -0.60 -0.66 1.16
CA GLY A 120 0.36 0.08 1.98
C GLY A 120 1.16 1.15 1.22
N VAL A 121 0.61 1.72 0.18
CA VAL A 121 1.28 2.79 -0.58
C VAL A 121 1.26 4.12 0.18
N PHE A 122 0.19 4.42 0.90
CA PHE A 122 0.11 5.62 1.73
C PHE A 122 1.24 5.71 2.79
N PRO A 123 1.44 4.70 3.67
CA PRO A 123 2.56 4.73 4.61
C PRO A 123 3.93 4.68 3.92
N ALA A 124 4.05 4.04 2.74
CA ALA A 124 5.28 4.07 1.97
C ALA A 124 5.60 5.47 1.44
N ALA A 125 4.59 6.22 0.97
CA ALA A 125 4.73 7.61 0.58
C ALA A 125 5.17 8.50 1.75
N ALA A 126 4.55 8.32 2.93
CA ALA A 126 4.95 9.04 4.14
C ALA A 126 6.42 8.77 4.50
N LYS A 127 6.85 7.50 4.44
CA LYS A 127 8.23 7.09 4.70
C LYS A 127 9.20 7.61 3.64
N ALA A 128 8.83 7.59 2.38
CA ALA A 128 9.64 8.15 1.29
C ALA A 128 9.93 9.64 1.52
N ARG A 129 8.90 10.40 1.91
CA ARG A 129 9.05 11.83 2.26
C ARG A 129 9.98 12.03 3.46
N GLU A 130 9.82 11.23 4.52
CA GLU A 130 10.68 11.26 5.71
C GLU A 130 12.16 11.03 5.35
N LEU A 131 12.42 10.12 4.42
CA LEU A 131 13.77 9.80 3.93
C LEU A 131 14.33 10.82 2.93
N GLY A 132 13.60 11.89 2.64
CA GLY A 132 14.03 12.92 1.69
C GLY A 132 13.97 12.50 0.23
N CYS A 133 13.15 11.50 -0.11
CA CYS A 133 12.84 11.20 -1.50
C CYS A 133 12.06 12.37 -2.13
N THR A 134 12.29 12.58 -3.40
CA THR A 134 11.53 13.55 -4.22
C THR A 134 10.44 12.88 -5.02
N THR A 135 10.64 11.59 -5.32
CA THR A 135 9.76 10.81 -6.20
C THR A 135 9.37 9.48 -5.58
N LEU A 136 8.15 9.06 -5.85
CA LEU A 136 7.61 7.75 -5.52
C LEU A 136 7.07 7.10 -6.79
N LEU A 137 7.64 5.96 -7.20
CA LEU A 137 7.15 5.12 -8.29
C LEU A 137 6.30 4.00 -7.73
N VAL A 138 5.04 3.95 -8.15
CA VAL A 138 4.05 2.97 -7.69
C VAL A 138 3.20 2.48 -8.86
N PRO A 139 2.44 1.39 -8.70
CA PRO A 139 1.45 1.01 -9.70
C PRO A 139 0.48 2.16 -10.00
N ALA A 140 0.06 2.30 -11.25
CA ALA A 140 -0.80 3.40 -11.68
C ALA A 140 -2.10 3.49 -10.86
N GLY A 141 -2.69 2.35 -10.49
CA GLY A 141 -3.89 2.29 -9.64
C GLY A 141 -3.68 2.81 -8.21
N ASN A 142 -2.43 2.80 -7.72
CA ASN A 142 -2.08 3.32 -6.39
C ASN A 142 -1.60 4.79 -6.41
N ALA A 143 -1.49 5.43 -7.56
CA ALA A 143 -0.94 6.78 -7.65
C ALA A 143 -1.75 7.81 -6.83
N ALA A 144 -3.07 7.68 -6.83
CA ALA A 144 -3.95 8.54 -6.03
C ALA A 144 -3.70 8.39 -4.52
N GLU A 145 -3.54 7.15 -4.04
CA GLU A 145 -3.21 6.84 -2.64
C GLU A 145 -1.86 7.46 -2.24
N GLY A 146 -0.83 7.28 -3.07
CA GLY A 146 0.48 7.90 -2.84
C GLY A 146 0.43 9.43 -2.81
N GLY A 147 -0.42 10.02 -3.64
CA GLY A 147 -0.63 11.47 -3.74
C GLY A 147 -1.28 12.11 -2.51
N LEU A 148 -1.88 11.33 -1.62
CA LEU A 148 -2.43 11.84 -0.34
C LEU A 148 -1.33 12.43 0.56
N VAL A 149 -0.09 12.02 0.36
CA VAL A 149 1.07 12.55 1.07
C VAL A 149 1.67 13.69 0.26
N GLY A 150 1.43 14.93 0.67
CA GLY A 150 1.99 16.10 0.00
C GLY A 150 3.52 16.14 -0.01
N GLY A 151 4.11 16.84 -0.98
CA GLY A 151 5.56 17.04 -1.07
C GLY A 151 6.34 15.93 -1.79
N LEU A 152 5.66 14.95 -2.39
CA LEU A 152 6.25 13.92 -3.25
C LEU A 152 5.68 14.01 -4.66
N HIS A 153 6.55 13.80 -5.65
CA HIS A 153 6.13 13.56 -7.02
C HIS A 153 5.79 12.08 -7.18
N VAL A 154 4.50 11.76 -7.24
CA VAL A 154 4.04 10.37 -7.37
C VAL A 154 3.85 10.05 -8.84
N VAL A 155 4.51 8.99 -9.30
CA VAL A 155 4.47 8.52 -10.69
C VAL A 155 3.85 7.13 -10.71
N GLY A 156 2.69 7.02 -11.35
CA GLY A 156 2.00 5.74 -11.53
C GLY A 156 2.53 5.02 -12.77
N ILE A 157 2.97 3.79 -12.61
CA ILE A 157 3.52 2.93 -13.68
C ILE A 157 2.55 1.80 -13.96
N GLN A 158 2.15 1.65 -15.24
CA GLN A 158 1.25 0.56 -15.68
C GLN A 158 2.02 -0.70 -16.09
N ASN A 159 3.22 -0.55 -16.66
CA ASN A 159 4.03 -1.65 -17.15
C ASN A 159 5.53 -1.29 -17.18
N LEU A 160 6.37 -2.29 -17.36
CA LEU A 160 7.82 -2.10 -17.42
C LEU A 160 8.30 -1.21 -18.56
N GLN A 161 7.56 -1.11 -19.69
CA GLN A 161 7.92 -0.21 -20.77
C GLN A 161 7.77 1.25 -20.37
N GLU A 162 6.74 1.59 -19.59
CA GLU A 162 6.57 2.93 -19.02
C GLU A 162 7.69 3.26 -18.04
N LEU A 163 8.12 2.29 -17.22
CA LEU A 163 9.28 2.47 -16.34
C LEU A 163 10.55 2.82 -17.14
N LEU A 164 10.81 2.09 -18.24
CA LEU A 164 11.94 2.37 -19.13
C LEU A 164 11.83 3.76 -19.75
N ASN A 165 10.69 4.12 -20.30
CA ASN A 165 10.45 5.42 -20.93
C ASN A 165 10.63 6.56 -19.91
N TYR A 166 10.13 6.37 -18.68
CA TYR A 166 10.31 7.34 -17.60
C TYR A 166 11.79 7.50 -17.22
N CYS A 167 12.50 6.39 -17.01
CA CYS A 167 13.89 6.43 -16.55
C CYS A 167 14.88 6.89 -17.63
N CYS A 168 14.61 6.59 -18.91
CA CYS A 168 15.52 6.90 -20.02
C CYS A 168 15.21 8.22 -20.70
N GLU A 169 13.95 8.57 -20.85
CA GLU A 169 13.47 9.70 -21.65
C GLU A 169 12.84 10.81 -20.80
N GLY A 170 12.61 10.56 -19.49
CA GLY A 170 11.86 11.47 -18.64
C GLY A 170 10.38 11.59 -19.02
N LYS A 171 9.88 10.65 -19.84
CA LYS A 171 8.50 10.68 -20.32
C LYS A 171 7.55 10.27 -19.20
N MET A 172 6.68 11.19 -18.81
CA MET A 172 5.67 10.92 -17.81
C MET A 172 4.64 9.90 -18.34
N PRO A 173 4.37 8.82 -17.57
CA PRO A 173 3.29 7.91 -17.89
C PRO A 173 1.94 8.63 -17.93
N SER A 174 1.07 8.22 -18.84
CA SER A 174 -0.31 8.69 -18.85
C SER A 174 -1.05 8.06 -17.67
N LEU A 175 -1.39 8.84 -16.65
CA LEU A 175 -2.25 8.36 -15.58
C LEU A 175 -3.61 7.99 -16.17
N PRO A 176 -4.15 6.80 -15.87
CA PRO A 176 -5.54 6.52 -16.18
C PRO A 176 -6.40 7.59 -15.50
N SER A 177 -7.35 8.16 -16.23
CA SER A 177 -8.34 9.06 -15.66
C SER A 177 -9.04 8.29 -14.53
N ILE A 178 -8.83 8.73 -13.30
CA ILE A 178 -9.60 8.23 -12.18
C ILE A 178 -11.00 8.79 -12.42
N GLU A 179 -11.88 8.01 -13.03
CA GLU A 179 -13.29 8.29 -12.92
C GLU A 179 -13.59 8.29 -11.43
N ASN A 180 -13.85 9.47 -10.88
CA ASN A 180 -14.39 9.61 -9.54
C ASN A 180 -15.63 8.73 -9.48
N GLN A 181 -15.47 7.49 -9.02
CA GLN A 181 -16.62 6.70 -8.63
C GLN A 181 -17.30 7.52 -7.54
N LYS A 182 -18.34 8.24 -7.95
CA LYS A 182 -19.28 8.85 -7.01
C LYS A 182 -19.62 7.71 -6.06
N LYS A 183 -19.25 7.87 -4.78
CA LYS A 183 -19.88 7.05 -3.74
C LYS A 183 -21.36 7.05 -4.07
N GLU A 184 -21.95 5.89 -4.34
CA GLU A 184 -23.41 5.81 -4.32
C GLU A 184 -23.82 6.38 -2.98
N ASP A 185 -24.65 7.42 -3.00
CA ASP A 185 -25.28 8.00 -1.82
C ASP A 185 -26.25 6.98 -1.17
N GLY A 186 -25.69 5.85 -0.75
CA GLY A 186 -26.35 4.99 0.21
C GLY A 186 -26.49 5.84 1.48
N LYS A 187 -27.71 6.18 1.86
CA LYS A 187 -27.99 6.88 3.12
C LYS A 187 -27.24 6.16 4.25
N GLU A 188 -26.14 6.76 4.67
CA GLU A 188 -25.44 6.24 5.84
C GLU A 188 -26.39 6.31 7.04
N PRO A 189 -26.46 5.26 7.87
CA PRO A 189 -27.34 5.23 9.01
C PRO A 189 -26.96 6.36 9.98
N ASP A 190 -27.88 7.29 10.24
CA ASP A 190 -27.67 8.42 11.14
C ASP A 190 -28.37 8.21 12.50
N PHE A 191 -27.77 8.75 13.55
CA PHE A 191 -28.31 8.64 14.91
C PHE A 191 -29.69 9.33 15.06
N SER A 192 -30.01 10.30 14.22
CA SER A 192 -31.33 10.96 14.15
C SER A 192 -32.48 9.99 13.83
N GLU A 193 -32.19 8.86 13.19
CA GLU A 193 -33.17 7.80 12.87
C GLU A 193 -33.59 7.01 14.11
N VAL A 194 -32.87 7.11 15.24
CA VAL A 194 -33.22 6.41 16.48
C VAL A 194 -34.39 7.14 17.13
N GLN A 195 -35.60 6.59 16.95
CA GLN A 195 -36.79 7.12 17.58
C GLN A 195 -37.10 6.42 18.91
N GLY A 196 -37.70 7.17 19.83
CA GLY A 196 -37.99 6.65 21.17
C GLY A 196 -36.73 6.41 22.02
N GLN A 197 -36.80 5.49 22.96
CA GLN A 197 -35.67 5.04 23.82
C GLN A 197 -34.83 6.19 24.41
N THR A 198 -35.46 7.19 24.99
CA THR A 198 -34.83 8.43 25.47
C THR A 198 -33.63 8.20 26.41
N ALA A 199 -33.73 7.22 27.30
CA ALA A 199 -32.65 6.87 28.22
C ALA A 199 -31.41 6.31 27.48
N ALA A 200 -31.63 5.38 26.54
CA ALA A 200 -30.54 4.78 25.75
C ALA A 200 -29.89 5.81 24.82
N ARG A 201 -30.71 6.69 24.20
CA ARG A 201 -30.20 7.81 23.39
C ARG A 201 -29.34 8.77 24.20
N ARG A 202 -29.79 9.16 25.39
CA ARG A 202 -29.04 10.05 26.28
C ARG A 202 -27.73 9.38 26.74
N ALA A 203 -27.76 8.09 27.10
CA ALA A 203 -26.56 7.34 27.48
C ALA A 203 -25.55 7.25 26.33
N ALA A 204 -26.02 7.01 25.10
CA ALA A 204 -25.18 6.99 23.90
C ALA A 204 -24.53 8.36 23.62
N LEU A 205 -25.27 9.47 23.76
CA LEU A 205 -24.74 10.83 23.60
C LEU A 205 -23.63 11.13 24.64
N ILE A 206 -23.86 10.78 25.91
CA ILE A 206 -22.86 10.98 26.96
C ILE A 206 -21.64 10.11 26.69
N ALA A 207 -21.82 8.83 26.32
CA ALA A 207 -20.74 7.92 26.00
C ALA A 207 -19.92 8.41 24.80
N ALA A 208 -20.58 8.87 23.74
CA ALA A 208 -19.90 9.42 22.56
C ALA A 208 -19.12 10.70 22.85
N ALA A 209 -19.71 11.62 23.61
CA ALA A 209 -19.06 12.90 23.96
C ALA A 209 -17.85 12.73 24.89
N GLY A 210 -17.91 11.75 25.80
CA GLY A 210 -16.86 11.48 26.78
C GLY A 210 -15.94 10.32 26.44
N PHE A 211 -16.09 9.69 25.27
CA PHE A 211 -15.37 8.47 24.89
C PHE A 211 -15.49 7.35 25.94
N HIS A 212 -16.69 7.21 26.53
CA HIS A 212 -16.94 6.20 27.56
C HIS A 212 -17.38 4.86 26.95
N ASN A 213 -17.01 3.78 27.62
CA ASN A 213 -17.58 2.47 27.33
C ASN A 213 -19.06 2.44 27.67
N LEU A 214 -19.88 1.82 26.82
CA LEU A 214 -21.32 1.70 26.98
C LEU A 214 -21.74 0.22 26.94
N LEU A 215 -22.39 -0.23 28.01
CA LEU A 215 -23.03 -1.56 28.05
C LEU A 215 -24.54 -1.43 27.89
N MET A 216 -25.09 -2.10 26.89
CA MET A 216 -26.53 -2.14 26.63
C MET A 216 -27.09 -3.54 26.89
N LEU A 217 -27.99 -3.66 27.86
CA LEU A 217 -28.68 -4.89 28.22
C LEU A 217 -30.17 -4.80 27.83
N GLY A 218 -30.74 -5.89 27.36
CA GLY A 218 -32.15 -5.95 26.99
C GLY A 218 -32.48 -7.14 26.09
N PRO A 219 -33.78 -7.44 25.88
CA PRO A 219 -34.22 -8.57 25.08
C PRO A 219 -33.84 -8.43 23.59
N PRO A 220 -33.82 -9.52 22.83
CA PRO A 220 -33.69 -9.47 21.37
C PRO A 220 -34.72 -8.50 20.77
N GLY A 221 -34.33 -7.77 19.69
CA GLY A 221 -35.24 -6.82 19.04
C GLY A 221 -35.37 -5.44 19.72
N SER A 222 -34.75 -5.20 20.89
CA SER A 222 -34.84 -3.91 21.58
C SER A 222 -34.00 -2.76 20.97
N GLY A 223 -33.43 -2.94 19.78
CA GLY A 223 -32.72 -1.87 19.04
C GLY A 223 -31.26 -1.63 19.45
N LYS A 224 -30.66 -2.45 20.33
CA LYS A 224 -29.28 -2.28 20.82
C LYS A 224 -28.26 -2.18 19.67
N SER A 225 -28.28 -3.12 18.73
CA SER A 225 -27.36 -3.12 17.59
C SER A 225 -27.62 -1.95 16.63
N MET A 226 -28.87 -1.50 16.52
CA MET A 226 -29.24 -0.34 15.73
C MET A 226 -28.63 0.94 16.32
N ILE A 227 -28.73 1.12 17.63
CA ILE A 227 -28.13 2.26 18.34
C ILE A 227 -26.60 2.18 18.23
N ALA A 228 -26.01 1.03 18.51
CA ALA A 228 -24.54 0.86 18.48
C ALA A 228 -23.94 1.25 17.12
N ARG A 229 -24.54 0.81 15.99
CA ARG A 229 -24.09 1.14 14.64
C ARG A 229 -24.17 2.63 14.30
N ARG A 230 -24.99 3.39 15.02
CA ARG A 230 -25.19 4.82 14.78
C ARG A 230 -24.40 5.72 15.74
N ILE A 231 -23.78 5.16 16.80
CA ILE A 231 -22.91 5.93 17.72
C ILE A 231 -21.79 6.66 16.97
N PRO A 232 -21.09 6.08 15.97
CA PRO A 232 -20.03 6.80 15.27
C PRO A 232 -20.47 8.13 14.65
N THR A 233 -21.74 8.27 14.26
CA THR A 233 -22.26 9.49 13.62
C THR A 233 -22.46 10.67 14.58
N ILE A 234 -22.45 10.40 15.88
CA ILE A 234 -22.53 11.42 16.94
C ILE A 234 -21.22 11.63 17.70
N MET A 235 -20.17 10.89 17.34
CA MET A 235 -18.85 11.10 17.91
C MET A 235 -18.19 12.38 17.36
N PRO A 236 -17.33 13.05 18.12
CA PRO A 236 -16.56 14.17 17.62
C PRO A 236 -15.79 13.79 16.33
N PRO A 237 -15.63 14.71 15.38
CA PRO A 237 -14.84 14.43 14.18
C PRO A 237 -13.41 14.02 14.55
N MET A 238 -12.80 13.21 13.70
CA MET A 238 -11.39 12.82 13.89
C MET A 238 -10.47 14.03 13.66
N SER A 239 -9.42 14.15 14.48
CA SER A 239 -8.32 15.06 14.19
C SER A 239 -7.59 14.64 12.91
N GLU A 240 -6.79 15.54 12.34
CA GLU A 240 -5.97 15.20 11.15
C GLU A 240 -5.02 14.03 11.43
N GLU A 241 -4.45 13.96 12.64
CA GLU A 241 -3.58 12.87 13.05
C GLU A 241 -4.34 11.53 13.10
N GLU A 242 -5.53 11.51 13.72
CA GLU A 242 -6.40 10.33 13.76
C GLU A 242 -6.80 9.88 12.34
N GLN A 243 -7.14 10.83 11.46
CA GLN A 243 -7.50 10.54 10.07
C GLN A 243 -6.32 9.88 9.31
N MET A 244 -5.11 10.39 9.52
CA MET A 244 -3.90 9.84 8.89
C MET A 244 -3.58 8.45 9.43
N GLU A 245 -3.75 8.22 10.74
CA GLU A 245 -3.54 6.91 11.37
C GLU A 245 -4.54 5.88 10.85
N VAL A 246 -5.83 6.23 10.81
CA VAL A 246 -6.88 5.36 10.27
C VAL A 246 -6.61 5.06 8.79
N THR A 247 -6.26 6.06 7.99
CA THR A 247 -5.92 5.87 6.58
C THR A 247 -4.73 4.92 6.42
N ARG A 248 -3.71 5.03 7.27
CA ARG A 248 -2.55 4.12 7.30
C ARG A 248 -2.98 2.68 7.56
N ILE A 249 -3.82 2.44 8.55
CA ILE A 249 -4.33 1.11 8.90
C ILE A 249 -5.06 0.50 7.70
N TYR A 250 -5.97 1.26 7.09
CA TYR A 250 -6.76 0.79 5.94
C TYR A 250 -5.89 0.54 4.70
N SER A 251 -4.89 1.37 4.46
CA SER A 251 -3.91 1.20 3.40
C SER A 251 -3.11 -0.11 3.57
N ILE A 252 -2.55 -0.36 4.76
CA ILE A 252 -1.79 -1.57 5.07
C ILE A 252 -2.67 -2.82 4.93
N ALA A 253 -3.92 -2.75 5.38
CA ALA A 253 -4.88 -3.84 5.29
C ALA A 253 -5.41 -4.08 3.85
N GLY A 254 -5.05 -3.23 2.87
CA GLY A 254 -5.59 -3.30 1.52
C GLY A 254 -7.09 -2.99 1.43
N MET A 255 -7.61 -2.23 2.39
CA MET A 255 -9.02 -1.88 2.53
C MET A 255 -9.34 -0.45 2.10
N LEU A 256 -8.36 0.29 1.60
CA LEU A 256 -8.57 1.62 1.04
C LEU A 256 -9.13 1.48 -0.37
N ALA A 257 -10.29 2.09 -0.62
CA ALA A 257 -10.91 2.00 -1.94
C ALA A 257 -10.12 2.82 -2.98
N LYS A 258 -10.19 2.41 -4.25
CA LYS A 258 -9.51 3.12 -5.34
C LYS A 258 -10.02 4.55 -5.44
N GLY A 259 -9.10 5.51 -5.41
CA GLY A 259 -9.43 6.93 -5.45
C GLY A 259 -10.05 7.49 -4.15
N GLU A 260 -10.12 6.67 -3.09
CA GLU A 260 -10.52 7.15 -1.77
C GLU A 260 -9.46 8.11 -1.24
N GLY A 261 -9.91 9.27 -0.74
CA GLY A 261 -9.04 10.23 -0.07
C GLY A 261 -8.69 9.79 1.36
N VAL A 262 -8.19 10.73 2.15
CA VAL A 262 -7.97 10.52 3.58
C VAL A 262 -9.31 10.17 4.24
N ARG A 263 -9.34 9.09 5.02
CA ARG A 263 -10.55 8.65 5.73
C ARG A 263 -10.91 9.62 6.84
N ARG A 264 -12.10 10.18 6.75
CA ARG A 264 -12.63 11.15 7.72
C ARG A 264 -13.65 10.54 8.67
N GLU A 265 -14.16 9.37 8.35
CA GLU A 265 -15.17 8.66 9.15
C GLU A 265 -14.50 7.78 10.19
N ARG A 266 -15.04 7.82 11.42
CA ARG A 266 -14.56 6.94 12.49
C ARG A 266 -14.85 5.48 12.14
N PRO A 267 -13.86 4.58 12.21
CA PRO A 267 -14.07 3.18 11.91
C PRO A 267 -15.00 2.54 12.95
N PHE A 268 -15.98 1.78 12.47
CA PHE A 268 -16.87 0.99 13.31
C PHE A 268 -16.78 -0.48 12.92
N ARG A 269 -16.56 -1.34 13.89
CA ARG A 269 -16.57 -2.79 13.70
C ARG A 269 -17.62 -3.43 14.59
N ALA A 270 -18.50 -4.24 13.99
CA ALA A 270 -19.47 -5.06 14.67
C ALA A 270 -19.06 -6.53 14.52
N PRO A 271 -18.22 -7.07 15.41
CA PRO A 271 -17.84 -8.48 15.35
C PRO A 271 -19.08 -9.36 15.53
N HIS A 272 -19.19 -10.42 14.71
CA HIS A 272 -20.26 -11.37 14.84
C HIS A 272 -20.05 -12.19 16.13
N HIS A 273 -21.12 -12.50 16.86
CA HIS A 273 -21.04 -13.25 18.13
C HIS A 273 -20.31 -14.60 18.01
N LEU A 274 -20.31 -15.23 16.84
CA LEU A 274 -19.57 -16.47 16.56
C LEU A 274 -18.06 -16.25 16.38
N SER A 275 -17.60 -15.03 16.07
CA SER A 275 -16.16 -14.75 15.91
C SER A 275 -15.42 -14.68 17.23
N LEU A 276 -16.13 -14.59 18.36
CA LEU A 276 -15.54 -14.62 19.70
C LEU A 276 -15.22 -16.04 20.20
N ILE A 277 -15.71 -17.07 19.52
CA ILE A 277 -15.46 -18.47 19.89
C ILE A 277 -14.04 -18.91 19.51
N HIS A 278 -13.39 -18.23 18.59
CA HIS A 278 -12.04 -18.54 18.09
C HIS A 278 -10.92 -17.68 18.73
N ILE A 279 -11.28 -16.82 19.68
CA ILE A 279 -10.34 -16.04 20.49
C ILE A 279 -10.10 -16.74 21.84
#